data_712bedf98506c687370976920eb312e8
#
_entry.id   712bedf98506c687370976920eb312e8
#
_cell.length_a   1.000
_cell.length_b   1.000
_cell.length_c   1.000
_cell.angle_alpha   90.00
_cell.angle_beta   90.00
_cell.angle_gamma   90.00
#
_symmetry.space_group_name_H-M   'P 1'
#
loop_
_entity.id
_entity.type
_entity.pdbx_description
1 polymer ?
#
loop_
_entity_poly.entity_id
_entity_poly.type
_entity_poly.pdbx_seq_one_letter_code
_entity_poly.pdbx_strand_id
1 'polypeptide(L)'
;IFEKYEYGEYFKNLKIITFEFKKDFAELKNFAKSKCSGDFIFSIDADERPNEILLEQLPTILEINDTDLIWVPRINTVEGITDFQLNLWKWRVTEKGWINFPDYQARIFRNTDHIKWVKPVHEVIDGAKTYSHLPPHEELTLLHEKDIKRQEMQNDLYKDII
;
A
#
# COMPACT_ATOMS: atom_id res chain seq x y z
N ILE A 1 -0.16 3.58 24.33
CA ILE A 1 -0.76 2.26 23.97
C ILE A 1 0.28 1.32 23.30
N PHE A 2 1.54 1.76 23.11
CA PHE A 2 2.57 0.96 22.41
C PHE A 2 3.55 0.21 23.34
N GLU A 3 3.27 0.15 24.64
CA GLU A 3 4.21 -0.38 25.66
C GLU A 3 4.24 -1.91 25.83
N LYS A 4 3.63 -2.70 24.97
CA LYS A 4 3.46 -4.14 25.25
C LYS A 4 3.77 -5.14 24.15
N TYR A 5 4.50 -4.75 23.11
CA TYR A 5 5.05 -5.73 22.19
C TYR A 5 6.57 -5.74 22.36
N GLU A 6 7.09 -6.77 23.03
CA GLU A 6 8.49 -7.17 22.91
C GLU A 6 8.73 -7.57 21.46
N TYR A 7 9.03 -6.59 20.63
CA TYR A 7 9.52 -6.82 19.29
C TYR A 7 10.94 -7.37 19.42
N GLY A 8 11.07 -8.70 19.35
CA GLY A 8 12.34 -9.41 19.43
C GLY A 8 13.35 -8.98 18.35
N GLU A 9 14.42 -9.72 18.20
CA GLU A 9 15.57 -9.44 17.33
C GLU A 9 15.24 -9.08 15.86
N TYR A 10 14.03 -9.38 15.38
CA TYR A 10 13.54 -9.09 14.03
C TYR A 10 13.40 -7.59 13.69
N PHE A 11 13.38 -6.70 14.69
CA PHE A 11 13.14 -5.27 14.48
C PHE A 11 14.32 -4.37 14.87
N LYS A 12 15.55 -4.86 14.72
CA LYS A 12 16.78 -4.08 15.02
C LYS A 12 16.84 -2.70 14.33
N ASN A 13 16.10 -2.54 13.22
CA ASN A 13 16.07 -1.32 12.41
C ASN A 13 14.70 -0.60 12.43
N LEU A 14 13.80 -0.96 13.36
CA LEU A 14 12.51 -0.28 13.46
C LEU A 14 12.71 1.17 13.94
N LYS A 15 12.16 2.11 13.15
CA LYS A 15 12.07 3.52 13.54
C LYS A 15 10.59 3.89 13.66
N ILE A 16 10.16 4.30 14.84
CA ILE A 16 8.82 4.84 15.07
C ILE A 16 8.92 6.35 15.01
N ILE A 17 8.13 6.97 14.13
CA ILE A 17 8.18 8.40 13.86
C ILE A 17 6.78 8.98 14.01
N THR A 18 6.66 10.06 14.77
CA THR A 18 5.41 10.77 14.97
C THR A 18 5.27 11.89 13.93
N PHE A 19 4.08 12.02 13.37
CA PHE A 19 3.71 13.07 12.42
C PHE A 19 2.36 13.68 12.81
N GLU A 20 2.25 15.01 12.77
CA GLU A 20 0.98 15.70 12.96
C GLU A 20 0.19 15.69 11.65
N PHE A 21 -0.82 14.83 11.58
CA PHE A 21 -1.61 14.65 10.38
C PHE A 21 -2.56 15.83 10.14
N LYS A 22 -2.39 16.54 9.02
CA LYS A 22 -3.18 17.72 8.61
C LYS A 22 -4.14 17.44 7.46
N LYS A 23 -4.70 16.25 7.41
CA LYS A 23 -5.61 15.79 6.34
C LYS A 23 -4.95 15.76 4.95
N ASP A 24 -3.63 15.63 4.88
CA ASP A 24 -2.87 15.47 3.65
C ASP A 24 -2.03 14.18 3.72
N PHE A 25 -2.49 13.15 3.01
CA PHE A 25 -1.80 11.86 2.97
C PHE A 25 -0.49 11.94 2.16
N ALA A 26 -0.41 12.80 1.14
CA ALA A 26 0.83 12.98 0.39
C ALA A 26 1.91 13.62 1.28
N GLU A 27 1.56 14.61 2.10
CA GLU A 27 2.47 15.22 3.07
C GLU A 27 2.99 14.17 4.07
N LEU A 28 2.08 13.35 4.64
CA LEU A 28 2.43 12.25 5.54
C LEU A 28 3.41 11.26 4.89
N LYS A 29 3.10 10.80 3.67
CA LYS A 29 3.92 9.81 2.94
C LYS A 29 5.29 10.40 2.53
N ASN A 30 5.34 11.67 2.12
CA ASN A 30 6.60 12.37 1.82
C ASN A 30 7.44 12.59 3.07
N PHE A 31 6.81 12.89 4.21
CA PHE A 31 7.52 12.96 5.47
C PHE A 31 8.13 11.60 5.84
N ALA A 32 7.37 10.51 5.76
CA ALA A 32 7.88 9.17 5.98
C ALA A 32 9.04 8.84 5.03
N LYS A 33 8.89 9.15 3.72
CA LYS A 33 9.94 9.02 2.70
C LYS A 33 11.22 9.74 3.13
N SER A 34 11.15 10.97 3.65
CA SER A 34 12.32 11.76 4.09
C SER A 34 13.12 11.11 5.23
N LYS A 35 12.60 10.09 5.88
CA LYS A 35 13.27 9.32 6.95
C LYS A 35 13.88 8.02 6.46
N CYS A 36 13.66 7.67 5.20
CA CYS A 36 14.23 6.49 4.56
C CYS A 36 15.63 6.79 3.99
N SER A 37 16.53 5.82 4.08
CA SER A 37 17.93 5.94 3.59
C SER A 37 18.31 4.86 2.56
N GLY A 38 17.40 3.93 2.23
CA GLY A 38 17.63 2.92 1.20
C GLY A 38 17.47 3.48 -0.21
N ASP A 39 17.98 2.77 -1.21
CA ASP A 39 17.87 3.14 -2.64
C ASP A 39 16.44 3.00 -3.16
N PHE A 40 15.67 2.10 -2.57
CA PHE A 40 14.25 1.88 -2.85
C PHE A 40 13.41 2.03 -1.58
N ILE A 41 12.17 2.42 -1.77
CA ILE A 41 11.16 2.46 -0.74
C ILE A 41 10.05 1.48 -1.11
N PHE A 42 9.68 0.60 -0.19
CA PHE A 42 8.46 -0.18 -0.25
C PHE A 42 7.44 0.44 0.71
N SER A 43 6.50 1.19 0.16
CA SER A 43 5.45 1.87 0.95
C SER A 43 4.27 0.93 1.15
N ILE A 44 3.95 0.63 2.40
CA ILE A 44 2.86 -0.28 2.80
C ILE A 44 1.93 0.50 3.71
N ASP A 45 0.63 0.48 3.42
CA ASP A 45 -0.37 1.10 4.28
C ASP A 45 -0.64 0.22 5.52
N ALA A 46 -1.10 0.81 6.61
CA ALA A 46 -1.26 0.12 7.90
C ALA A 46 -2.27 -1.06 7.89
N ASP A 47 -3.10 -1.14 6.86
CA ASP A 47 -4.08 -2.20 6.62
C ASP A 47 -3.67 -3.14 5.48
N GLU A 48 -2.41 -3.07 5.03
CA GLU A 48 -1.85 -3.95 4.03
C GLU A 48 -0.78 -4.87 4.63
N ARG A 49 -0.68 -6.06 4.11
CA ARG A 49 0.36 -7.04 4.47
C ARG A 49 0.95 -7.65 3.20
N PRO A 50 2.27 -7.55 2.99
CA PRO A 50 2.91 -8.26 1.87
C PRO A 50 2.80 -9.78 2.06
N ASN A 51 2.63 -10.50 0.96
CA ASN A 51 2.81 -11.95 0.97
C ASN A 51 4.27 -12.30 1.33
N GLU A 52 4.49 -13.36 2.08
CA GLU A 52 5.84 -13.77 2.53
C GLU A 52 6.77 -14.03 1.35
N ILE A 53 6.28 -14.67 0.30
CA ILE A 53 7.06 -14.95 -0.92
C ILE A 53 7.45 -13.64 -1.63
N LEU A 54 6.57 -12.63 -1.66
CA LEU A 54 6.92 -11.31 -2.18
C LEU A 54 8.12 -10.72 -1.42
N LEU A 55 8.14 -10.81 -0.08
CA LEU A 55 9.26 -10.33 0.73
C LEU A 55 10.55 -11.11 0.47
N GLU A 56 10.47 -12.42 0.34
CA GLU A 56 11.62 -13.27 0.01
C GLU A 56 12.20 -12.96 -1.37
N GLN A 57 11.35 -12.69 -2.35
CA GLN A 57 11.74 -12.39 -3.73
C GLN A 57 12.13 -10.92 -3.94
N LEU A 58 11.82 -10.04 -3.01
CA LEU A 58 12.02 -8.59 -3.16
C LEU A 58 13.46 -8.20 -3.53
N PRO A 59 14.53 -8.75 -2.91
CA PRO A 59 15.90 -8.44 -3.31
C PRO A 59 16.16 -8.76 -4.78
N THR A 60 15.74 -9.94 -5.26
CA THR A 60 15.90 -10.35 -6.66
C THR A 60 15.09 -9.45 -7.60
N ILE A 61 13.85 -9.11 -7.22
CA ILE A 61 12.99 -8.21 -7.99
C ILE A 61 13.69 -6.85 -8.17
N LEU A 62 14.28 -6.29 -7.12
CA LEU A 62 14.96 -5.00 -7.17
C LEU A 62 16.27 -5.06 -7.95
N GLU A 63 16.99 -6.17 -7.92
CA GLU A 63 18.24 -6.37 -8.67
C GLU A 63 17.99 -6.42 -10.17
N ILE A 64 16.96 -7.13 -10.62
CA ILE A 64 16.68 -7.32 -12.05
C ILE A 64 15.81 -6.23 -12.66
N ASN A 65 15.24 -5.33 -11.86
CA ASN A 65 14.28 -4.32 -12.31
C ASN A 65 14.89 -2.92 -12.29
N ASP A 66 15.16 -2.39 -13.48
CA ASP A 66 15.75 -1.06 -13.64
C ASP A 66 14.69 0.05 -13.86
N THR A 67 13.57 -0.03 -13.17
CA THR A 67 12.51 0.98 -13.27
C THR A 67 12.46 1.89 -12.04
N ASP A 68 11.88 3.07 -12.21
CA ASP A 68 11.69 4.03 -11.11
C ASP A 68 10.58 3.60 -10.16
N LEU A 69 9.56 2.92 -10.68
CA LEU A 69 8.34 2.55 -9.96
C LEU A 69 7.86 1.15 -10.36
N ILE A 70 7.55 0.34 -9.36
CA ILE A 70 6.99 -1.00 -9.54
C ILE A 70 5.58 -1.03 -8.93
N TRP A 71 4.62 -1.40 -9.75
CA TRP A 71 3.24 -1.63 -9.35
C TRP A 71 3.10 -3.04 -8.79
N VAL A 72 2.55 -3.14 -7.58
CA VAL A 72 2.33 -4.40 -6.87
C VAL A 72 0.84 -4.73 -6.92
N PRO A 73 0.44 -5.93 -7.35
CA PRO A 73 -0.96 -6.33 -7.32
C PRO A 73 -1.42 -6.52 -5.87
N ARG A 74 -2.68 -6.16 -5.60
CA ARG A 74 -3.28 -6.26 -4.27
C ARG A 74 -4.52 -7.14 -4.31
N ILE A 75 -4.63 -8.03 -3.34
CA ILE A 75 -5.82 -8.81 -3.07
C ILE A 75 -6.63 -8.06 -2.01
N ASN A 76 -7.83 -7.62 -2.39
CA ASN A 76 -8.78 -7.02 -1.46
C ASN A 76 -9.85 -8.05 -1.09
N THR A 77 -10.10 -8.19 0.21
CA THR A 77 -11.25 -8.92 0.73
C THR A 77 -12.02 -8.03 1.71
N VAL A 78 -13.35 -8.12 1.68
CA VAL A 78 -14.22 -7.37 2.61
C VAL A 78 -15.20 -8.34 3.23
N GLU A 79 -14.96 -8.66 4.48
CA GLU A 79 -15.87 -9.55 5.25
C GLU A 79 -17.22 -8.85 5.45
N GLY A 80 -18.32 -9.61 5.22
CA GLY A 80 -19.67 -9.11 5.37
C GLY A 80 -20.19 -8.25 4.22
N ILE A 81 -19.43 -8.13 3.11
CA ILE A 81 -19.94 -7.45 1.92
C ILE A 81 -21.12 -8.23 1.31
N THR A 82 -22.10 -7.50 0.84
CA THR A 82 -23.31 -8.06 0.20
C THR A 82 -23.34 -7.77 -1.29
N ASP A 83 -24.14 -8.54 -2.04
CA ASP A 83 -24.36 -8.28 -3.47
C ASP A 83 -24.93 -6.88 -3.74
N PHE A 84 -25.70 -6.34 -2.79
CA PHE A 84 -26.18 -4.96 -2.89
C PHE A 84 -25.04 -3.95 -2.91
N GLN A 85 -24.07 -4.07 -1.98
CA GLN A 85 -22.91 -3.17 -1.93
C GLN A 85 -21.98 -3.37 -3.14
N LEU A 86 -21.76 -4.61 -3.55
CA LEU A 86 -20.97 -4.90 -4.76
C LEU A 86 -21.57 -4.22 -5.98
N ASN A 87 -22.86 -4.31 -6.19
CA ASN A 87 -23.57 -3.66 -7.29
C ASN A 87 -23.54 -2.12 -7.17
N LEU A 88 -23.79 -1.59 -5.96
CA LEU A 88 -23.77 -0.14 -5.68
C LEU A 88 -22.41 0.48 -6.00
N TRP A 89 -21.33 -0.18 -5.60
CA TRP A 89 -19.96 0.30 -5.81
C TRP A 89 -19.37 -0.16 -7.14
N LYS A 90 -20.10 -0.96 -7.92
CA LYS A 90 -19.65 -1.53 -9.20
C LYS A 90 -18.38 -2.36 -9.07
N TRP A 91 -18.23 -3.07 -7.96
CA TRP A 91 -17.10 -3.92 -7.71
C TRP A 91 -17.30 -5.30 -8.32
N ARG A 92 -16.19 -5.85 -8.83
CA ARG A 92 -16.15 -7.20 -9.38
C ARG A 92 -15.52 -8.12 -8.35
N VAL A 93 -16.00 -9.36 -8.27
CA VAL A 93 -15.47 -10.38 -7.37
C VAL A 93 -15.02 -11.57 -8.21
N THR A 94 -13.83 -12.07 -7.92
CA THR A 94 -13.31 -13.30 -8.53
C THR A 94 -13.93 -14.53 -7.86
N GLU A 95 -13.72 -15.72 -8.44
CA GLU A 95 -14.15 -17.00 -7.84
C GLU A 95 -13.49 -17.25 -6.46
N LYS A 96 -12.31 -16.68 -6.19
CA LYS A 96 -11.62 -16.72 -4.90
C LYS A 96 -12.14 -15.68 -3.88
N GLY A 97 -13.16 -14.88 -4.23
CA GLY A 97 -13.72 -13.83 -3.35
C GLY A 97 -12.88 -12.53 -3.36
N TRP A 98 -11.94 -12.35 -4.28
CA TRP A 98 -11.10 -11.15 -4.36
C TRP A 98 -11.81 -10.04 -5.11
N ILE A 99 -11.80 -8.85 -4.52
CA ILE A 99 -12.47 -7.67 -5.08
C ILE A 99 -11.53 -6.91 -6.01
N ASN A 100 -12.02 -6.66 -7.24
CA ASN A 100 -11.35 -5.89 -8.29
C ASN A 100 -9.92 -6.35 -8.63
N PHE A 101 -9.59 -7.60 -8.37
CA PHE A 101 -8.26 -8.14 -8.66
C PHE A 101 -7.96 -8.19 -10.18
N PRO A 102 -6.70 -7.88 -10.61
CA PRO A 102 -5.61 -7.33 -9.80
C PRO A 102 -5.81 -5.83 -9.57
N ASP A 103 -5.77 -5.40 -8.32
CA ASP A 103 -5.83 -4.00 -7.93
C ASP A 103 -4.39 -3.49 -7.75
N TYR A 104 -3.79 -3.01 -8.82
CA TYR A 104 -2.40 -2.58 -8.81
C TYR A 104 -2.18 -1.31 -7.99
N GLN A 105 -1.20 -1.37 -7.09
CA GLN A 105 -0.79 -0.27 -6.24
C GLN A 105 0.66 0.14 -6.52
N ALA A 106 0.92 1.43 -6.65
CA ALA A 106 2.25 2.00 -6.77
C ALA A 106 2.94 1.93 -5.40
N ARG A 107 3.74 0.89 -5.14
CA ARG A 107 4.24 0.61 -3.79
C ARG A 107 5.75 0.58 -3.67
N ILE A 108 6.48 0.21 -4.70
CA ILE A 108 7.94 0.12 -4.67
C ILE A 108 8.50 1.17 -5.63
N PHE A 109 9.35 2.06 -5.14
CA PHE A 109 9.90 3.13 -5.98
C PHE A 109 11.30 3.56 -5.53
N ARG A 110 12.08 4.13 -6.47
CA ARG A 110 13.41 4.67 -6.18
C ARG A 110 13.33 5.85 -5.21
N ASN A 111 14.22 5.84 -4.24
CA ASN A 111 14.32 6.93 -3.25
C ASN A 111 15.13 8.09 -3.80
N THR A 112 14.54 8.86 -4.69
CA THR A 112 15.14 10.05 -5.31
C THR A 112 14.27 11.28 -5.03
N ASP A 113 14.85 12.48 -5.06
CA ASP A 113 14.15 13.71 -4.68
C ASP A 113 13.00 14.08 -5.62
N HIS A 114 13.08 13.70 -6.89
CA HIS A 114 12.05 14.01 -7.87
C HIS A 114 10.85 13.08 -7.82
N ILE A 115 10.98 11.88 -7.21
CA ILE A 115 9.85 10.96 -7.02
C ILE A 115 9.18 11.27 -5.68
N LYS A 116 7.93 11.67 -5.71
CA LYS A 116 7.18 12.10 -4.51
C LYS A 116 5.70 11.78 -4.61
N TRP A 117 5.05 11.73 -3.47
CA TRP A 117 3.61 11.66 -3.38
C TRP A 117 2.99 13.03 -3.64
N VAL A 118 1.88 13.06 -4.37
CA VAL A 118 1.10 14.26 -4.67
C VAL A 118 -0.39 13.98 -4.44
N LYS A 119 -1.18 15.01 -4.22
CA LYS A 119 -2.60 15.05 -3.85
C LYS A 119 -2.85 14.66 -2.39
N PRO A 120 -3.63 15.47 -1.66
CA PRO A 120 -3.91 15.22 -0.24
C PRO A 120 -4.75 13.96 0.01
N VAL A 121 -5.63 13.60 -0.94
CA VAL A 121 -6.46 12.38 -0.92
C VAL A 121 -6.34 11.69 -2.28
N HIS A 122 -6.45 10.36 -2.30
CA HIS A 122 -6.14 9.56 -3.48
C HIS A 122 -4.75 9.88 -4.03
N GLU A 123 -3.82 9.97 -3.11
CA GLU A 123 -2.44 10.33 -3.38
C GLU A 123 -1.79 9.36 -4.37
N VAL A 124 -1.01 9.91 -5.26
CA VAL A 124 -0.29 9.17 -6.30
C VAL A 124 1.18 9.53 -6.28
N ILE A 125 2.02 8.63 -6.76
CA ILE A 125 3.45 8.89 -6.96
C ILE A 125 3.63 9.65 -8.27
N ASP A 126 4.32 10.77 -8.20
CA ASP A 126 4.72 11.59 -9.34
C ASP A 126 6.25 11.62 -9.49
N GLY A 127 6.74 11.95 -10.69
CA GLY A 127 8.17 12.07 -11.00
C GLY A 127 8.84 10.79 -11.50
N ALA A 128 8.20 9.61 -11.39
CA ALA A 128 8.71 8.38 -12.00
C ALA A 128 8.64 8.45 -13.52
N LYS A 129 9.72 8.09 -14.22
CA LYS A 129 9.81 8.10 -15.69
C LYS A 129 9.63 6.71 -16.29
N THR A 130 10.01 5.70 -15.54
CA THR A 130 9.92 4.30 -15.95
C THR A 130 9.16 3.49 -14.89
N TYR A 131 8.37 2.52 -15.34
CA TYR A 131 7.59 1.68 -14.43
C TYR A 131 7.41 0.27 -14.97
N SER A 132 7.23 -0.66 -14.05
CA SER A 132 6.89 -2.05 -14.31
C SER A 132 5.75 -2.51 -13.40
N HIS A 133 5.21 -3.68 -13.67
CA HIS A 133 4.19 -4.33 -12.86
C HIS A 133 4.67 -5.72 -12.49
N LEU A 134 4.49 -6.10 -11.23
CA LEU A 134 4.66 -7.50 -10.86
C LEU A 134 3.55 -8.34 -11.49
N PRO A 135 3.83 -9.60 -11.86
CA PRO A 135 2.80 -10.50 -12.33
C PRO A 135 1.66 -10.63 -11.31
N PRO A 136 0.39 -10.76 -11.75
CA PRO A 136 -0.75 -10.88 -10.84
C PRO A 136 -0.88 -12.30 -10.26
N HIS A 137 0.19 -12.81 -9.70
CA HIS A 137 0.27 -14.07 -8.98
C HIS A 137 0.03 -13.80 -7.49
N GLU A 138 -0.73 -14.67 -6.84
CA GLU A 138 -1.10 -14.54 -5.43
C GLU A 138 0.12 -14.33 -4.51
N GLU A 139 1.21 -15.02 -4.81
CA GLU A 139 2.46 -14.97 -4.04
C GLU A 139 3.17 -13.61 -4.12
N LEU A 140 2.89 -12.81 -5.16
CA LEU A 140 3.53 -11.51 -5.38
C LEU A 140 2.61 -10.33 -5.07
N THR A 141 1.66 -10.52 -4.15
CA THR A 141 0.64 -9.53 -3.83
C THR A 141 0.80 -8.88 -2.48
N LEU A 142 0.12 -7.75 -2.30
CA LEU A 142 -0.29 -7.23 -1.00
C LEU A 142 -1.65 -7.84 -0.63
N LEU A 143 -1.82 -8.20 0.61
CA LEU A 143 -3.10 -8.62 1.20
C LEU A 143 -3.71 -7.43 1.92
N HIS A 144 -4.98 -7.16 1.65
CA HIS A 144 -5.73 -6.03 2.19
C HIS A 144 -7.12 -6.51 2.61
N GLU A 145 -7.21 -6.87 3.88
CA GLU A 145 -8.38 -7.48 4.48
C GLU A 145 -9.14 -6.44 5.31
N LYS A 146 -10.42 -6.28 5.03
CA LYS A 146 -11.30 -5.37 5.75
C LYS A 146 -12.61 -6.05 6.15
N ASP A 147 -13.28 -5.51 7.12
CA ASP A 147 -14.70 -5.73 7.32
C ASP A 147 -15.54 -4.60 6.67
N ILE A 148 -16.80 -4.85 6.46
CA ILE A 148 -17.72 -3.90 5.80
C ILE A 148 -17.84 -2.59 6.57
N LYS A 149 -17.83 -2.61 7.91
CA LYS A 149 -17.95 -1.39 8.73
C LYS A 149 -16.75 -0.47 8.53
N ARG A 150 -15.55 -1.06 8.51
CA ARG A 150 -14.31 -0.30 8.24
C ARG A 150 -14.32 0.31 6.84
N GLN A 151 -14.83 -0.43 5.85
CA GLN A 151 -14.96 0.10 4.49
C GLN A 151 -15.94 1.28 4.41
N GLU A 152 -17.08 1.18 5.07
CA GLU A 152 -18.06 2.27 5.13
C GLU A 152 -17.50 3.50 5.85
N MET A 153 -16.83 3.33 7.00
CA MET A 153 -16.16 4.42 7.71
C MET A 153 -15.08 5.11 6.85
N GLN A 154 -14.32 4.36 6.07
CA GLN A 154 -13.32 4.93 5.17
C GLN A 154 -13.98 5.75 4.05
N ASN A 155 -15.06 5.25 3.48
CA ASN A 155 -15.82 5.96 2.46
C ASN A 155 -16.37 7.30 3.00
N ASP A 156 -16.82 7.32 4.25
CA ASP A 156 -17.32 8.54 4.89
C ASP A 156 -16.18 9.53 5.21
N LEU A 157 -15.05 9.05 5.72
CA LEU A 157 -13.87 9.88 5.97
C LEU A 157 -13.40 10.61 4.69
N TYR A 158 -13.40 9.94 3.56
CA TYR A 158 -13.00 10.56 2.30
C TYR A 158 -13.95 11.65 1.84
N LYS A 159 -15.26 11.54 2.10
CA LYS A 159 -16.24 12.62 1.82
C LYS A 159 -15.97 13.88 2.63
N ASP A 160 -15.43 13.74 3.86
CA ASP A 160 -15.13 14.87 4.74
C ASP A 160 -13.83 15.61 4.40
N ILE A 161 -12.97 15.01 3.54
CA ILE A 161 -11.67 15.57 3.16
C ILE A 161 -11.74 16.21 1.76
N ILE A 162 -12.64 15.74 0.89
CA ILE A 162 -12.88 16.24 -0.46
C ILE A 162 -13.89 17.38 -0.42
#